data_008981169f74a2f3c4f14995a2d205b7
#
_entry.id   008981169f74a2f3c4f14995a2d205b7
#
_cell.length_a   1.000
_cell.length_b   1.000
_cell.length_c   1.000
_cell.angle_alpha   90.00
_cell.angle_beta   90.00
_cell.angle_gamma   90.00
#
_symmetry.space_group_name_H-M   'P 1'
#
loop_
_entity.id
_entity.type
_entity.pdbx_description
1 polymer ?
#
loop_
_entity_poly.entity_id
_entity_poly.type
_entity_poly.pdbx_seq_one_letter_code
_entity_poly.pdbx_strand_id
1 'polypeptide(L)'
;GNFMFNGFEIAEKDYSGLPIGVDVVFQATFAIITTALIAGSFAERIKFSSTLVFMAIWSVVVYAPVCYWVWGGGVLSEKGILDFAGGTVVHINCGIAGLVAAIVVGKRSSDIYTWAPHNLIYTIVGASLLWVGWFGFNAGSAYGANESAGMAMLVTQIATAAAALAWMLVE
;
A
#
# COMPACT_ATOMS: atom_id res chain seq x y z
N GLY A 1 -9.18 7.19 -18.00
CA GLY A 1 -9.24 5.74 -17.68
C GLY A 1 -10.59 5.15 -18.09
N ASN A 2 -10.58 3.89 -18.42
CA ASN A 2 -11.77 3.17 -18.89
C ASN A 2 -12.67 2.82 -17.70
N PHE A 3 -13.69 3.63 -17.43
CA PHE A 3 -14.63 3.38 -16.35
C PHE A 3 -15.29 2.00 -16.49
N MET A 4 -15.25 1.18 -15.44
CA MET A 4 -15.75 -0.21 -15.42
C MET A 4 -15.17 -1.07 -16.56
N PHE A 5 -13.93 -0.81 -16.97
CA PHE A 5 -13.24 -1.50 -18.08
C PHE A 5 -13.94 -1.36 -19.45
N ASN A 6 -14.78 -0.35 -19.63
CA ASN A 6 -15.41 -0.09 -20.90
C ASN A 6 -14.35 0.29 -21.96
N GLY A 7 -14.30 -0.43 -23.07
CA GLY A 7 -13.25 -0.30 -24.08
C GLY A 7 -11.95 -1.03 -23.76
N PHE A 8 -11.93 -1.89 -22.74
CA PHE A 8 -10.78 -2.71 -22.39
C PHE A 8 -10.68 -3.92 -23.35
N GLU A 9 -9.57 -4.01 -24.05
CA GLU A 9 -9.26 -5.14 -24.94
C GLU A 9 -8.20 -6.04 -24.28
N ILE A 10 -8.51 -7.33 -24.12
CA ILE A 10 -7.61 -8.30 -23.46
C ILE A 10 -6.24 -8.40 -24.16
N ALA A 11 -6.23 -8.20 -25.48
CA ALA A 11 -5.00 -8.25 -26.29
C ALA A 11 -4.16 -6.95 -26.22
N GLU A 12 -4.68 -5.90 -25.60
CA GLU A 12 -3.98 -4.64 -25.45
C GLU A 12 -2.78 -4.77 -24.53
N LYS A 13 -1.71 -4.07 -24.87
CA LYS A 13 -0.50 -3.98 -24.04
C LYS A 13 -0.36 -2.57 -23.48
N ASP A 14 0.19 -2.50 -22.27
CA ASP A 14 0.59 -1.25 -21.67
C ASP A 14 1.83 -0.64 -22.34
N TYR A 15 2.28 0.51 -21.83
CA TYR A 15 3.49 1.21 -22.34
C TYR A 15 4.79 0.40 -22.17
N SER A 16 4.81 -0.61 -21.28
CA SER A 16 5.96 -1.51 -21.05
C SER A 16 5.93 -2.74 -21.95
N GLY A 17 4.84 -2.95 -22.70
CA GLY A 17 4.60 -4.11 -23.54
C GLY A 17 3.98 -5.30 -22.81
N LEU A 18 3.61 -5.15 -21.54
CA LEU A 18 2.89 -6.17 -20.77
C LEU A 18 1.40 -6.20 -21.14
N PRO A 19 0.75 -7.37 -21.01
CA PRO A 19 -0.71 -7.43 -21.15
C PRO A 19 -1.39 -6.48 -20.18
N ILE A 20 -2.28 -5.64 -20.68
CA ILE A 20 -2.93 -4.59 -19.87
C ILE A 20 -3.66 -5.16 -18.64
N GLY A 21 -4.16 -6.39 -18.71
CA GLY A 21 -4.77 -7.06 -17.57
C GLY A 21 -3.81 -7.27 -16.40
N VAL A 22 -2.52 -7.46 -16.67
CA VAL A 22 -1.48 -7.59 -15.64
C VAL A 22 -1.27 -6.24 -14.95
N ASP A 23 -1.16 -5.15 -15.73
CA ASP A 23 -1.03 -3.81 -15.19
C ASP A 23 -2.25 -3.41 -14.34
N VAL A 24 -3.46 -3.65 -14.83
CA VAL A 24 -4.69 -3.37 -14.07
C VAL A 24 -4.72 -4.08 -12.72
N VAL A 25 -4.39 -5.38 -12.68
CA VAL A 25 -4.35 -6.12 -11.41
C VAL A 25 -3.21 -5.62 -10.52
N PHE A 26 -2.05 -5.34 -11.09
CA PHE A 26 -0.91 -4.79 -10.37
C PHE A 26 -1.28 -3.44 -9.72
N GLN A 27 -1.86 -2.51 -10.48
CA GLN A 27 -2.31 -1.21 -9.96
C GLN A 27 -3.46 -1.36 -8.93
N ALA A 28 -4.36 -2.33 -9.12
CA ALA A 28 -5.40 -2.60 -8.14
C ALA A 28 -4.83 -3.05 -6.79
N THR A 29 -3.72 -3.79 -6.77
CA THR A 29 -3.07 -4.20 -5.51
C THR A 29 -2.56 -3.00 -4.70
N PHE A 30 -2.08 -1.93 -5.34
CA PHE A 30 -1.69 -0.69 -4.67
C PHE A 30 -2.89 0.02 -4.02
N ALA A 31 -4.04 0.07 -4.69
CA ALA A 31 -5.26 0.63 -4.12
C ALA A 31 -5.74 -0.18 -2.90
N ILE A 32 -5.69 -1.51 -2.99
CA ILE A 32 -6.09 -2.42 -1.92
C ILE A 32 -5.19 -2.26 -0.70
N ILE A 33 -3.86 -2.33 -0.87
CA ILE A 33 -2.94 -2.24 0.25
C ILE A 33 -2.99 -0.87 0.92
N THR A 34 -3.16 0.21 0.16
CA THR A 34 -3.19 1.56 0.71
C THR A 34 -4.34 1.74 1.69
N THR A 35 -5.54 1.29 1.33
CA THR A 35 -6.69 1.33 2.24
C THR A 35 -6.55 0.36 3.42
N ALA A 36 -5.99 -0.82 3.19
CA ALA A 36 -5.78 -1.83 4.23
C ALA A 36 -4.80 -1.36 5.32
N LEU A 37 -3.75 -0.62 4.96
CA LEU A 37 -2.77 -0.10 5.91
C LEU A 37 -3.36 0.90 6.92
N ILE A 38 -4.43 1.60 6.56
CA ILE A 38 -5.11 2.52 7.47
C ILE A 38 -5.80 1.76 8.61
N ALA A 39 -6.25 0.53 8.37
CA ALA A 39 -7.07 -0.25 9.31
C ALA A 39 -6.42 -0.44 10.69
N GLY A 40 -5.10 -0.55 10.76
CA GLY A 40 -4.38 -0.68 12.02
C GLY A 40 -4.59 0.50 12.98
N SER A 41 -4.84 1.70 12.45
CA SER A 41 -5.02 2.90 13.26
C SER A 41 -6.36 2.96 14.01
N PHE A 42 -7.37 2.23 13.59
CA PHE A 42 -8.70 2.21 14.19
C PHE A 42 -9.23 0.81 14.51
N ALA A 43 -8.39 -0.22 14.36
CA ALA A 43 -8.76 -1.60 14.69
C ALA A 43 -9.37 -1.67 16.10
N GLU A 44 -10.46 -2.43 16.26
CA GLU A 44 -11.23 -2.61 17.50
C GLU A 44 -11.93 -1.34 18.03
N ARG A 45 -11.83 -0.19 17.36
CA ARG A 45 -12.41 1.09 17.82
C ARG A 45 -13.56 1.59 16.98
N ILE A 46 -13.78 1.04 15.79
CA ILE A 46 -14.92 1.35 14.93
C ILE A 46 -15.62 0.08 14.47
N LYS A 47 -16.90 0.22 14.08
CA LYS A 47 -17.70 -0.91 13.57
C LYS A 47 -17.17 -1.34 12.20
N PHE A 48 -17.17 -2.64 11.94
CA PHE A 48 -16.71 -3.21 10.67
C PHE A 48 -17.45 -2.63 9.45
N SER A 49 -18.76 -2.43 9.54
CA SER A 49 -19.54 -1.80 8.47
C SER A 49 -19.08 -0.37 8.17
N SER A 50 -18.75 0.41 9.20
CA SER A 50 -18.21 1.76 9.03
C SER A 50 -16.82 1.74 8.37
N THR A 51 -15.99 0.75 8.70
CA THR A 51 -14.71 0.53 8.04
C THR A 51 -14.87 0.28 6.54
N LEU A 52 -15.81 -0.57 6.13
CA LEU A 52 -16.07 -0.86 4.73
C LEU A 52 -16.50 0.40 3.94
N VAL A 53 -17.43 1.16 4.51
CA VAL A 53 -17.90 2.41 3.89
C VAL A 53 -16.76 3.42 3.79
N PHE A 54 -15.99 3.59 4.87
CA PHE A 54 -14.81 4.47 4.88
C PHE A 54 -13.82 4.09 3.79
N MET A 55 -13.42 2.81 3.72
CA MET A 55 -12.46 2.33 2.73
C MET A 55 -12.94 2.54 1.30
N ALA A 56 -14.22 2.28 1.03
CA ALA A 56 -14.80 2.47 -0.31
C ALA A 56 -14.78 3.94 -0.73
N ILE A 57 -15.21 4.85 0.15
CA ILE A 57 -15.23 6.28 -0.15
C ILE A 57 -13.79 6.82 -0.25
N TRP A 58 -12.93 6.47 0.70
CA TRP A 58 -11.57 6.97 0.77
C TRP A 58 -10.73 6.54 -0.44
N SER A 59 -10.90 5.30 -0.94
CA SER A 59 -10.19 4.82 -2.12
C SER A 59 -10.54 5.62 -3.38
N VAL A 60 -11.78 6.07 -3.51
CA VAL A 60 -12.23 6.86 -4.65
C VAL A 60 -11.89 8.34 -4.51
N VAL A 61 -12.14 8.91 -3.31
CA VAL A 61 -12.05 10.36 -3.09
C VAL A 61 -10.62 10.82 -2.78
N VAL A 62 -9.80 9.95 -2.18
CA VAL A 62 -8.44 10.30 -1.75
C VAL A 62 -7.39 9.53 -2.54
N TYR A 63 -7.44 8.19 -2.53
CA TYR A 63 -6.41 7.41 -3.19
C TYR A 63 -6.35 7.68 -4.70
N ALA A 64 -7.46 7.61 -5.41
CA ALA A 64 -7.46 7.76 -6.86
C ALA A 64 -6.95 9.15 -7.33
N PRO A 65 -7.34 10.29 -6.73
CA PRO A 65 -6.72 11.58 -7.06
C PRO A 65 -5.22 11.65 -6.78
N VAL A 66 -4.75 11.14 -5.63
CA VAL A 66 -3.31 11.13 -5.29
C VAL A 66 -2.53 10.26 -6.27
N CYS A 67 -3.05 9.09 -6.61
CA CYS A 67 -2.47 8.18 -7.61
C CYS A 67 -2.34 8.89 -8.96
N TYR A 68 -3.38 9.57 -9.41
CA TYR A 68 -3.34 10.37 -10.65
C TYR A 68 -2.31 11.50 -10.59
N TRP A 69 -2.24 12.23 -9.48
CA TRP A 69 -1.29 13.33 -9.33
C TRP A 69 0.16 12.88 -9.43
N VAL A 70 0.48 11.69 -8.94
CA VAL A 70 1.85 11.16 -8.88
C VAL A 70 2.20 10.33 -10.12
N TRP A 71 1.34 9.37 -10.49
CA TRP A 71 1.62 8.40 -11.55
C TRP A 71 0.83 8.63 -12.85
N GLY A 72 -0.26 9.37 -12.77
CA GLY A 72 -1.19 9.59 -13.90
C GLY A 72 -0.89 10.82 -14.75
N GLY A 73 0.29 11.46 -14.60
CA GLY A 73 0.61 12.70 -15.31
C GLY A 73 -0.01 13.96 -14.70
N GLY A 74 -0.43 13.90 -13.43
CA GLY A 74 -0.97 15.06 -12.73
C GLY A 74 0.11 15.98 -12.15
N VAL A 75 -0.33 16.95 -11.35
CA VAL A 75 0.48 18.09 -10.86
C VAL A 75 1.79 17.69 -10.15
N LEU A 76 1.83 16.57 -9.47
CA LEU A 76 3.06 16.13 -8.79
C LEU A 76 4.01 15.44 -9.75
N SER A 77 3.48 14.70 -10.73
CA SER A 77 4.26 14.13 -11.82
C SER A 77 4.95 15.23 -12.65
N GLU A 78 4.23 16.28 -12.98
CA GLU A 78 4.77 17.44 -13.73
C GLU A 78 5.87 18.17 -12.95
N LYS A 79 5.81 18.16 -11.62
CA LYS A 79 6.85 18.72 -10.75
C LYS A 79 8.05 17.78 -10.52
N GLY A 80 8.05 16.60 -11.14
CA GLY A 80 9.16 15.65 -11.08
C GLY A 80 9.25 14.87 -9.79
N ILE A 81 8.13 14.60 -9.09
CA ILE A 81 8.14 13.72 -7.91
C ILE A 81 8.67 12.34 -8.28
N LEU A 82 9.53 11.80 -7.43
CA LEU A 82 10.07 10.45 -7.57
C LEU A 82 9.31 9.51 -6.64
N ASP A 83 8.46 8.69 -7.21
CA ASP A 83 7.74 7.63 -6.50
C ASP A 83 7.77 6.34 -7.32
N PHE A 84 8.74 5.48 -7.03
CA PHE A 84 9.00 4.26 -7.79
C PHE A 84 7.96 3.16 -7.52
N ALA A 85 7.56 2.99 -6.27
CA ALA A 85 6.70 1.90 -5.83
C ALA A 85 5.67 2.32 -4.76
N GLY A 86 5.30 3.58 -4.70
CA GLY A 86 4.21 4.03 -3.82
C GLY A 86 4.65 4.67 -2.50
N GLY A 87 5.88 5.19 -2.42
CA GLY A 87 6.31 5.95 -1.24
C GLY A 87 5.34 7.07 -0.87
N THR A 88 4.88 7.82 -1.87
CA THR A 88 3.89 8.89 -1.71
C THR A 88 2.47 8.36 -1.85
N VAL A 89 2.19 7.68 -2.97
CA VAL A 89 0.83 7.23 -3.32
C VAL A 89 0.25 6.29 -2.27
N VAL A 90 1.05 5.39 -1.72
CA VAL A 90 0.63 4.41 -0.73
C VAL A 90 0.99 4.87 0.68
N HIS A 91 2.28 4.98 1.00
CA HIS A 91 2.74 5.04 2.39
C HIS A 91 2.52 6.39 3.06
N ILE A 92 2.86 7.51 2.43
CA ILE A 92 2.56 8.84 2.98
C ILE A 92 1.04 9.02 3.06
N ASN A 93 0.33 8.65 2.01
CA ASN A 93 -1.12 8.80 1.92
C ASN A 93 -1.86 8.03 3.02
N CYS A 94 -1.62 6.72 3.15
CA CYS A 94 -2.24 5.93 4.21
C CYS A 94 -1.72 6.28 5.62
N GLY A 95 -0.45 6.68 5.73
CA GLY A 95 0.14 7.08 7.01
C GLY A 95 -0.54 8.33 7.60
N ILE A 96 -0.76 9.35 6.79
CA ILE A 96 -1.50 10.55 7.21
C ILE A 96 -2.97 10.22 7.51
N ALA A 97 -3.61 9.42 6.67
CA ALA A 97 -4.98 8.97 6.93
C ALA A 97 -5.09 8.20 8.25
N GLY A 98 -4.13 7.32 8.54
CA GLY A 98 -4.05 6.57 9.78
C GLY A 98 -3.84 7.48 11.01
N LEU A 99 -2.97 8.48 10.90
CA LEU A 99 -2.75 9.45 11.95
C LEU A 99 -4.03 10.24 12.27
N VAL A 100 -4.69 10.78 11.25
CA VAL A 100 -5.95 11.51 11.41
C VAL A 100 -7.05 10.61 11.97
N ALA A 101 -7.18 9.39 11.47
CA ALA A 101 -8.14 8.42 11.97
C ALA A 101 -7.91 8.09 13.45
N ALA A 102 -6.65 7.90 13.87
CA ALA A 102 -6.31 7.66 15.27
C ALA A 102 -6.67 8.84 16.19
N ILE A 103 -6.47 10.08 15.73
CA ILE A 103 -6.84 11.29 16.45
C ILE A 103 -8.36 11.41 16.57
N VAL A 104 -9.09 11.22 15.48
CA VAL A 104 -10.55 11.36 15.43
C VAL A 104 -11.27 10.29 16.26
N VAL A 105 -10.82 9.04 16.16
CA VAL A 105 -11.41 7.93 16.92
C VAL A 105 -11.05 7.99 18.40
N GLY A 106 -9.93 8.59 18.75
CA GLY A 106 -9.51 8.77 20.13
C GLY A 106 -8.89 7.54 20.77
N LYS A 107 -8.73 7.58 22.09
CA LYS A 107 -8.09 6.51 22.87
C LYS A 107 -8.98 5.27 22.97
N ARG A 108 -8.35 4.10 23.13
CA ARG A 108 -9.05 2.86 23.48
C ARG A 108 -9.69 2.97 24.87
N SER A 109 -10.85 2.35 25.05
CA SER A 109 -11.60 2.40 26.31
C SER A 109 -11.07 1.45 27.40
N SER A 110 -10.17 0.54 27.06
CA SER A 110 -9.58 -0.42 27.99
C SER A 110 -8.13 -0.10 28.29
N ASP A 111 -7.68 -0.42 29.53
CA ASP A 111 -6.30 -0.24 29.96
C ASP A 111 -5.32 -1.03 29.08
N ILE A 112 -4.31 -0.34 28.54
CA ILE A 112 -3.29 -0.90 27.65
C ILE A 112 -2.53 -2.08 28.30
N TYR A 113 -2.43 -2.07 29.62
CA TYR A 113 -1.70 -3.09 30.39
C TYR A 113 -2.38 -4.46 30.44
N THR A 114 -3.65 -4.58 30.01
CA THR A 114 -4.38 -5.85 29.97
C THR A 114 -4.38 -6.52 28.58
N TRP A 115 -3.73 -5.93 27.60
CA TRP A 115 -3.78 -6.39 26.23
C TRP A 115 -2.67 -7.40 25.93
N ALA A 116 -3.01 -8.69 26.06
CA ALA A 116 -2.16 -9.74 25.54
C ALA A 116 -2.23 -9.78 24.01
N PRO A 117 -1.11 -10.08 23.30
CA PRO A 117 -1.14 -10.33 21.87
C PRO A 117 -2.17 -11.41 21.51
N HIS A 118 -3.00 -11.18 20.49
CA HIS A 118 -4.03 -12.14 20.10
C HIS A 118 -3.41 -13.45 19.60
N ASN A 119 -2.48 -13.37 18.65
CA ASN A 119 -1.79 -14.54 18.11
C ASN A 119 -0.48 -14.12 17.40
N LEU A 120 0.64 -14.31 18.09
CA LEU A 120 1.95 -13.95 17.56
C LEU A 120 2.33 -14.77 16.33
N ILE A 121 1.90 -16.04 16.24
CA ILE A 121 2.18 -16.89 15.09
C ILE A 121 1.54 -16.31 13.83
N TYR A 122 0.28 -15.87 13.89
CA TYR A 122 -0.38 -15.25 12.75
C TYR A 122 0.26 -13.91 12.37
N THR A 123 0.77 -13.15 13.32
CA THR A 123 1.52 -11.92 13.05
C THR A 123 2.79 -12.23 12.26
N ILE A 124 3.56 -13.25 12.68
CA ILE A 124 4.79 -13.66 11.98
C ILE A 124 4.47 -14.19 10.58
N VAL A 125 3.44 -15.02 10.44
CA VAL A 125 2.99 -15.52 9.13
C VAL A 125 2.61 -14.36 8.21
N GLY A 126 1.82 -13.40 8.72
CA GLY A 126 1.42 -12.22 7.96
C GLY A 126 2.61 -11.37 7.52
N ALA A 127 3.54 -11.09 8.42
CA ALA A 127 4.77 -10.35 8.12
C ALA A 127 5.63 -11.07 7.08
N SER A 128 5.76 -12.39 7.19
CA SER A 128 6.53 -13.21 6.23
C SER A 128 5.90 -13.20 4.83
N LEU A 129 4.57 -13.32 4.75
CA LEU A 129 3.85 -13.25 3.48
C LEU A 129 3.99 -11.86 2.83
N LEU A 130 3.91 -10.79 3.63
CA LEU A 130 4.15 -9.44 3.16
C LEU A 130 5.59 -9.27 2.66
N TRP A 131 6.59 -9.81 3.38
CA TRP A 131 7.99 -9.72 2.96
C TRP A 131 8.20 -10.38 1.58
N VAL A 132 7.70 -11.59 1.40
CA VAL A 132 7.77 -12.28 0.10
C VAL A 132 7.03 -11.50 -0.99
N GLY A 133 5.82 -11.01 -0.70
CA GLY A 133 5.03 -10.21 -1.64
C GLY A 133 5.71 -8.88 -2.00
N TRP A 134 6.51 -8.32 -1.10
CA TRP A 134 7.17 -7.02 -1.30
C TRP A 134 8.27 -7.05 -2.37
N PHE A 135 8.85 -8.19 -2.65
CA PHE A 135 9.71 -8.36 -3.83
C PHE A 135 8.93 -8.09 -5.12
N GLY A 136 7.72 -8.63 -5.23
CA GLY A 136 6.82 -8.29 -6.34
C GLY A 136 6.36 -6.84 -6.33
N PHE A 137 6.07 -6.30 -5.15
CA PHE A 137 5.65 -4.92 -4.98
C PHE A 137 6.72 -3.93 -5.47
N ASN A 138 7.94 -4.02 -4.98
CA ASN A 138 9.02 -3.09 -5.31
C ASN A 138 9.71 -3.46 -6.64
N ALA A 139 10.19 -4.69 -6.80
CA ALA A 139 10.89 -5.06 -8.03
C ALA A 139 9.93 -5.14 -9.23
N GLY A 140 8.68 -5.55 -9.02
CA GLY A 140 7.64 -5.53 -10.04
C GLY A 140 7.33 -4.14 -10.58
N SER A 141 7.52 -3.09 -9.78
CA SER A 141 7.36 -1.68 -10.21
C SER A 141 8.36 -1.23 -11.27
N ALA A 142 9.38 -2.02 -11.57
CA ALA A 142 10.25 -1.82 -12.72
C ALA A 142 9.60 -2.22 -14.06
N TYR A 143 8.45 -2.88 -14.05
CA TYR A 143 7.72 -3.37 -15.22
C TYR A 143 8.55 -4.25 -16.17
N GLY A 144 9.57 -4.93 -15.65
CA GLY A 144 10.42 -5.83 -16.43
C GLY A 144 11.60 -6.38 -15.64
N ALA A 145 12.22 -7.44 -16.17
CA ALA A 145 13.43 -8.03 -15.59
C ALA A 145 14.66 -7.22 -16.04
N ASN A 146 14.92 -6.10 -15.36
CA ASN A 146 15.98 -5.16 -15.68
C ASN A 146 16.82 -4.80 -14.44
N GLU A 147 17.81 -3.93 -14.60
CA GLU A 147 18.70 -3.49 -13.51
C GLU A 147 17.95 -2.82 -12.36
N SER A 148 16.90 -2.04 -12.67
CA SER A 148 16.08 -1.39 -11.64
C SER A 148 15.31 -2.41 -10.80
N ALA A 149 14.78 -3.49 -11.41
CA ALA A 149 14.15 -4.58 -10.69
C ALA A 149 15.14 -5.29 -9.76
N GLY A 150 16.36 -5.57 -10.24
CA GLY A 150 17.41 -6.19 -9.45
C GLY A 150 17.83 -5.32 -8.26
N MET A 151 18.01 -4.02 -8.49
CA MET A 151 18.34 -3.07 -7.43
C MET A 151 17.21 -2.95 -6.40
N ALA A 152 15.95 -2.84 -6.85
CA ALA A 152 14.79 -2.76 -5.97
C ALA A 152 14.64 -4.01 -5.11
N MET A 153 14.91 -5.20 -5.66
CA MET A 153 14.90 -6.46 -4.91
C MET A 153 15.98 -6.48 -3.81
N LEU A 154 17.21 -6.10 -4.14
CA LEU A 154 18.32 -6.05 -3.19
C LEU A 154 18.05 -5.05 -2.06
N VAL A 155 17.63 -3.84 -2.41
CA VAL A 155 17.33 -2.77 -1.43
C VAL A 155 16.16 -3.19 -0.53
N THR A 156 15.12 -3.82 -1.08
CA THR A 156 13.99 -4.34 -0.30
C THR A 156 14.46 -5.35 0.75
N GLN A 157 15.31 -6.30 0.36
CA GLN A 157 15.84 -7.30 1.29
C GLN A 157 16.65 -6.66 2.41
N ILE A 158 17.58 -5.77 2.07
CA ILE A 158 18.48 -5.15 3.05
C ILE A 158 17.69 -4.22 3.99
N ALA A 159 16.81 -3.38 3.44
CA ALA A 159 16.02 -2.43 4.23
C ALA A 159 15.08 -3.15 5.20
N THR A 160 14.40 -4.21 4.76
CA THR A 160 13.47 -4.97 5.61
C THR A 160 14.23 -5.69 6.73
N ALA A 161 15.36 -6.33 6.42
CA ALA A 161 16.18 -7.00 7.42
C ALA A 161 16.75 -5.99 8.45
N ALA A 162 17.26 -4.85 8.00
CA ALA A 162 17.77 -3.80 8.87
C ALA A 162 16.66 -3.20 9.76
N ALA A 163 15.46 -2.97 9.19
CA ALA A 163 14.32 -2.47 9.94
C ALA A 163 13.86 -3.46 11.02
N ALA A 164 13.80 -4.75 10.71
CA ALA A 164 13.44 -5.77 11.69
C ALA A 164 14.44 -5.82 12.85
N LEU A 165 15.74 -5.77 12.56
CA LEU A 165 16.78 -5.73 13.59
C LEU A 165 16.73 -4.44 14.43
N ALA A 166 16.56 -3.29 13.78
CA ALA A 166 16.47 -2.01 14.48
C ALA A 166 15.24 -1.95 15.38
N TRP A 167 14.08 -2.45 14.91
CA TRP A 167 12.87 -2.53 15.72
C TRP A 167 13.09 -3.37 16.97
N MET A 168 13.63 -4.58 16.79
CA MET A 168 13.91 -5.50 17.89
C MET A 168 14.89 -4.93 18.94
N LEU A 169 15.81 -4.03 18.53
CA LEU A 169 16.76 -3.39 19.45
C LEU A 169 16.16 -2.22 20.22
N VAL A 170 15.10 -1.60 19.71
CA VAL A 170 14.45 -0.42 20.33
C VAL A 170 13.30 -0.84 21.25
N GLU A 171 12.66 -1.98 21.01
CA GLU A 171 11.58 -2.55 21.82
C GLU A 171 12.09 -3.22 23.10
#